data_9738e99ac0a5e61d9a32847ac402df69
#
_entry.id   9738e99ac0a5e61d9a32847ac402df69
#
_cell.length_a   1.000
_cell.length_b   1.000
_cell.length_c   1.000
_cell.angle_alpha   90.00
_cell.angle_beta   90.00
_cell.angle_gamma   90.00
#
_symmetry.space_group_name_H-M   'P 1'
#
loop_
_entity.id
_entity.type
_entity.pdbx_description
1 polymer ?
#
loop_
_entity_poly.entity_id
_entity_poly.type
_entity_poly.pdbx_seq_one_letter_code
_entity_poly.pdbx_strand_id
1 'polypeptide(L)'
;IVLKSTILPGTTERMQTEYPKHRFLFNPEFLTETTADRDMQFPNRQIVGFTAESRRDAELVMGLLPRAPFERIIPATEAETVKYFGNAFYALKVAYANQMFDLCQTLGIDYETVKDCAKAEPWMGTHHWEIFHKGYRGYGGKCLPKDTRAIIQLGERAGSELSILKEAEAYNNRIAKSQGIDIQWEEGSPKKQTAPRFLKSA
;
A
#
# COMPACT_ATOMS: atom_id res chain seq x y z
N ILE A 1 0.11 14.77 20.78
CA ILE A 1 0.18 14.98 19.32
C ILE A 1 -0.06 13.62 18.65
N VAL A 2 -1.03 13.52 17.76
CA VAL A 2 -1.29 12.28 17.01
C VAL A 2 -0.84 12.48 15.56
N LEU A 3 0.16 11.71 15.13
CA LEU A 3 0.62 11.67 13.75
C LEU A 3 -0.28 10.71 12.97
N LYS A 4 -0.82 11.16 11.82
CA LYS A 4 -1.72 10.34 10.98
C LYS A 4 -1.18 10.10 9.57
N SER A 5 -0.24 10.91 9.12
CA SER A 5 0.39 10.76 7.80
C SER A 5 1.25 9.50 7.75
N THR A 6 1.41 8.91 6.57
CA THR A 6 2.35 7.82 6.34
C THR A 6 3.78 8.33 6.58
N ILE A 7 4.44 7.79 7.58
CA ILE A 7 5.79 8.13 8.03
C ILE A 7 6.63 6.86 8.17
N LEU A 8 7.94 6.97 8.04
CA LEU A 8 8.84 5.82 8.17
C LEU A 8 8.80 5.23 9.58
N PRO A 9 8.86 3.90 9.72
CA PRO A 9 9.00 3.24 11.02
C PRO A 9 10.13 3.83 11.87
N GLY A 10 9.83 4.12 13.14
CA GLY A 10 10.72 4.80 14.08
C GLY A 10 10.61 6.32 14.11
N THR A 11 9.76 6.93 13.25
CA THR A 11 9.61 8.40 13.21
C THR A 11 8.97 8.94 14.48
N THR A 12 7.93 8.29 15.01
CA THR A 12 7.24 8.75 16.22
C THR A 12 8.16 8.72 17.43
N GLU A 13 8.99 7.67 17.57
CA GLU A 13 10.00 7.56 18.64
C GLU A 13 11.07 8.65 18.51
N ARG A 14 11.52 8.94 17.30
CA ARG A 14 12.45 10.02 17.04
C ARG A 14 11.84 11.38 17.43
N MET A 15 10.59 11.65 17.01
CA MET A 15 9.89 12.88 17.37
C MET A 15 9.72 13.01 18.88
N GLN A 16 9.44 11.92 19.59
CA GLN A 16 9.35 11.90 21.03
C GLN A 16 10.69 12.28 21.68
N THR A 17 11.79 11.77 21.16
CA THR A 17 13.15 12.08 21.64
C THR A 17 13.53 13.54 21.38
N GLU A 18 13.25 14.05 20.17
CA GLU A 18 13.57 15.44 19.78
C GLU A 18 12.72 16.47 20.52
N TYR A 19 11.47 16.11 20.88
CA TYR A 19 10.51 17.02 21.53
C TYR A 19 9.95 16.43 22.83
N PRO A 20 10.78 16.24 23.88
CA PRO A 20 10.40 15.51 25.09
C PRO A 20 9.29 16.18 25.93
N LYS A 21 9.01 17.46 25.69
CA LYS A 21 7.89 18.17 26.33
C LYS A 21 6.52 17.79 25.81
N HIS A 22 6.46 17.09 24.66
CA HIS A 22 5.23 16.64 24.03
C HIS A 22 5.11 15.13 24.12
N ARG A 23 3.91 14.62 23.94
CA ARG A 23 3.64 13.19 23.85
C ARG A 23 3.14 12.89 22.46
N PHE A 24 3.84 11.97 21.77
CA PHE A 24 3.55 11.62 20.40
C PHE A 24 2.89 10.24 20.32
N LEU A 25 1.84 10.16 19.53
CA LEU A 25 1.16 8.91 19.16
C LEU A 25 1.07 8.85 17.63
N PHE A 26 0.85 7.65 17.13
CA PHE A 26 0.65 7.42 15.72
C PHE A 26 -0.69 6.72 15.49
N ASN A 27 -1.48 7.18 14.52
CA ASN A 27 -2.70 6.50 14.09
C ASN A 27 -2.69 6.38 12.57
N PRO A 28 -2.26 5.21 12.03
CA PRO A 28 -2.26 4.99 10.59
C PRO A 28 -3.66 5.09 10.00
N GLU A 29 -3.74 5.61 8.80
CA GLU A 29 -4.97 5.63 8.02
C GLU A 29 -4.94 4.47 7.00
N PHE A 30 -6.10 3.86 6.76
CA PHE A 30 -6.28 2.72 5.86
C PHE A 30 -7.37 3.00 4.81
N LEU A 31 -7.48 4.25 4.39
CA LEU A 31 -8.51 4.70 3.48
C LEU A 31 -8.20 4.26 2.04
N THR A 32 -9.25 3.90 1.31
CA THR A 32 -9.21 3.70 -0.13
C THR A 32 -9.62 5.01 -0.82
N GLU A 33 -8.89 5.42 -1.86
CA GLU A 33 -9.10 6.71 -2.55
C GLU A 33 -10.57 6.93 -2.96
N THR A 34 -11.25 5.87 -3.40
CA THR A 34 -12.63 5.94 -3.89
C THR A 34 -13.69 5.87 -2.81
N THR A 35 -13.35 5.41 -1.60
CA THR A 35 -14.28 5.21 -0.48
C THR A 35 -13.83 5.89 0.80
N ALA A 36 -12.96 6.90 0.70
CA ALA A 36 -12.29 7.50 1.84
C ALA A 36 -13.25 8.00 2.94
N ASP A 37 -14.35 8.67 2.58
CA ASP A 37 -15.32 9.18 3.54
C ASP A 37 -16.03 8.05 4.29
N ARG A 38 -16.38 6.97 3.59
CA ARG A 38 -16.99 5.79 4.20
C ARG A 38 -15.99 5.06 5.10
N ASP A 39 -14.78 4.85 4.60
CA ASP A 39 -13.73 4.14 5.33
C ASP A 39 -13.31 4.92 6.60
N MET A 40 -13.40 6.26 6.58
CA MET A 40 -13.17 7.09 7.75
C MET A 40 -14.28 6.92 8.80
N GLN A 41 -15.55 6.83 8.38
CA GLN A 41 -16.69 6.69 9.28
C GLN A 41 -16.85 5.25 9.80
N PHE A 42 -16.52 4.27 8.97
CA PHE A 42 -16.69 2.83 9.24
C PHE A 42 -15.39 2.08 8.95
N PRO A 43 -14.33 2.32 9.74
CA PRO A 43 -13.05 1.67 9.49
C PRO A 43 -13.09 0.18 9.78
N ASN A 44 -12.38 -0.62 8.98
CA ASN A 44 -12.20 -2.06 9.22
C ASN A 44 -11.31 -2.34 10.43
N ARG A 45 -10.41 -1.42 10.76
CA ARG A 45 -9.47 -1.52 11.86
C ARG A 45 -9.05 -0.14 12.35
N GLN A 46 -8.77 -0.04 13.64
CA GLN A 46 -8.13 1.11 14.27
C GLN A 46 -6.88 0.67 15.01
N ILE A 47 -5.80 1.39 14.81
CA ILE A 47 -4.53 1.13 15.46
C ILE A 47 -4.02 2.43 16.04
N VAL A 48 -3.63 2.41 17.30
CA VAL A 48 -2.97 3.55 17.95
C VAL A 48 -1.60 3.11 18.40
N GLY A 49 -0.58 3.75 17.84
CA GLY A 49 0.82 3.56 18.19
C GLY A 49 1.23 4.52 19.31
N PHE A 50 1.95 4.03 20.31
CA PHE A 50 2.42 4.81 21.45
C PHE A 50 3.95 4.73 21.60
N THR A 51 4.54 5.78 22.18
CA THR A 51 5.88 5.79 22.77
C THR A 51 5.80 5.49 24.27
N ALA A 52 6.91 5.24 24.93
CA ALA A 52 6.91 4.99 26.38
C ALA A 52 6.20 6.13 27.15
N GLU A 53 6.42 7.40 26.73
CA GLU A 53 5.88 8.60 27.35
C GLU A 53 4.38 8.78 27.09
N SER A 54 3.89 8.35 25.92
CA SER A 54 2.51 8.57 25.49
C SER A 54 1.58 7.37 25.73
N ARG A 55 2.07 6.28 26.30
CA ARG A 55 1.27 5.05 26.49
C ARG A 55 -0.04 5.29 27.24
N ARG A 56 -0.02 6.16 28.25
CA ARG A 56 -1.22 6.48 29.04
C ARG A 56 -2.32 7.21 28.26
N ASP A 57 -1.94 7.87 27.17
CA ASP A 57 -2.87 8.63 26.33
C ASP A 57 -3.47 7.79 25.21
N ALA A 58 -2.94 6.61 24.95
CA ALA A 58 -3.32 5.79 23.81
C ALA A 58 -4.79 5.32 23.87
N GLU A 59 -5.29 4.97 25.06
CA GLU A 59 -6.69 4.62 25.27
C GLU A 59 -7.64 5.79 25.05
N LEU A 60 -7.25 6.99 25.52
CA LEU A 60 -8.00 8.21 25.27
C LEU A 60 -8.10 8.47 23.75
N VAL A 61 -6.97 8.37 23.03
CA VAL A 61 -6.95 8.58 21.58
C VAL A 61 -7.80 7.53 20.89
N MET A 62 -7.71 6.25 21.27
CA MET A 62 -8.54 5.20 20.71
C MET A 62 -10.04 5.47 20.92
N GLY A 63 -10.41 5.96 22.10
CA GLY A 63 -11.81 6.32 22.42
C GLY A 63 -12.37 7.52 21.64
N LEU A 64 -11.51 8.37 21.05
CA LEU A 64 -11.92 9.49 20.21
C LEU A 64 -12.07 9.10 18.72
N LEU A 65 -11.57 7.92 18.32
CA LEU A 65 -11.64 7.44 16.94
C LEU A 65 -12.96 6.69 16.69
N PRO A 66 -13.43 6.64 15.44
CA PRO A 66 -14.52 5.76 15.07
C PRO A 66 -14.23 4.31 15.44
N ARG A 67 -15.23 3.61 15.99
CA ARG A 67 -15.11 2.20 16.39
C ARG A 67 -14.86 1.31 15.18
N ALA A 68 -14.03 0.28 15.36
CA ALA A 68 -13.71 -0.69 14.32
C ALA A 68 -13.84 -2.13 14.87
N PRO A 69 -14.14 -3.12 14.00
CA PRO A 69 -14.16 -4.54 14.40
C PRO A 69 -12.83 -5.04 14.96
N PHE A 70 -11.73 -4.42 14.52
CA PHE A 70 -10.37 -4.71 15.01
C PHE A 70 -9.76 -3.43 15.56
N GLU A 71 -9.48 -3.39 16.86
CA GLU A 71 -8.81 -2.27 17.53
C GLU A 71 -7.56 -2.77 18.27
N ARG A 72 -6.43 -2.05 18.12
CA ARG A 72 -5.17 -2.37 18.82
C ARG A 72 -4.42 -1.12 19.23
N ILE A 73 -3.86 -1.19 20.43
CA ILE A 73 -2.89 -0.22 20.95
C ILE A 73 -1.55 -0.95 21.04
N ILE A 74 -0.56 -0.49 20.27
CA ILE A 74 0.74 -1.14 20.09
C ILE A 74 1.86 -0.10 20.10
N PRO A 75 3.16 -0.47 20.23
CA PRO A 75 4.26 0.45 20.08
C PRO A 75 4.22 1.20 18.74
N ALA A 76 4.68 2.45 18.74
CA ALA A 76 4.55 3.34 17.58
C ALA A 76 5.24 2.80 16.32
N THR A 77 6.45 2.27 16.46
CA THR A 77 7.21 1.70 15.33
C THR A 77 6.48 0.51 14.68
N GLU A 78 5.84 -0.33 15.49
CA GLU A 78 5.00 -1.43 14.98
C GLU A 78 3.79 -0.88 14.22
N ALA A 79 3.10 0.11 14.78
CA ALA A 79 1.95 0.74 14.13
C ALA A 79 2.31 1.40 12.77
N GLU A 80 3.45 2.08 12.71
CA GLU A 80 4.00 2.65 11.49
C GLU A 80 4.30 1.56 10.44
N THR A 81 4.88 0.43 10.89
CA THR A 81 5.22 -0.70 10.02
C THR A 81 3.99 -1.37 9.41
N VAL A 82 2.86 -1.45 10.14
CA VAL A 82 1.61 -2.05 9.64
C VAL A 82 1.14 -1.40 8.33
N LYS A 83 1.28 -0.08 8.21
CA LYS A 83 0.88 0.64 6.98
C LYS A 83 1.70 0.17 5.78
N TYR A 84 3.01 0.10 5.93
CA TYR A 84 3.92 -0.36 4.87
C TYR A 84 3.72 -1.83 4.53
N PHE A 85 3.50 -2.67 5.53
CA PHE A 85 3.22 -4.09 5.34
C PHE A 85 2.04 -4.30 4.37
N GLY A 86 0.93 -3.57 4.58
CA GLY A 86 -0.22 -3.64 3.70
C GLY A 86 0.07 -3.14 2.28
N ASN A 87 0.61 -1.93 2.16
CA ASN A 87 0.83 -1.31 0.84
C ASN A 87 1.88 -2.06 0.01
N ALA A 88 2.97 -2.52 0.62
CA ALA A 88 3.99 -3.35 -0.05
C ALA A 88 3.41 -4.70 -0.51
N PHE A 89 2.56 -5.33 0.31
CA PHE A 89 1.87 -6.56 -0.08
C PHE A 89 0.92 -6.34 -1.26
N TYR A 90 0.18 -5.23 -1.28
CA TYR A 90 -0.69 -4.90 -2.41
C TYR A 90 0.10 -4.65 -3.69
N ALA A 91 1.22 -3.96 -3.61
CA ALA A 91 2.13 -3.76 -4.74
C ALA A 91 2.66 -5.11 -5.29
N LEU A 92 3.11 -5.99 -4.39
CA LEU A 92 3.55 -7.34 -4.74
C LEU A 92 2.43 -8.14 -5.43
N LYS A 93 1.19 -8.07 -4.92
CA LYS A 93 0.04 -8.76 -5.47
C LYS A 93 -0.29 -8.28 -6.89
N VAL A 94 -0.25 -6.96 -7.14
CA VAL A 94 -0.44 -6.40 -8.48
C VAL A 94 0.67 -6.85 -9.43
N ALA A 95 1.93 -6.83 -8.99
CA ALA A 95 3.06 -7.31 -9.80
C ALA A 95 2.89 -8.79 -10.16
N TYR A 96 2.53 -9.63 -9.19
CA TYR A 96 2.26 -11.05 -9.40
C TYR A 96 1.11 -11.28 -10.40
N ALA A 97 -0.03 -10.59 -10.23
CA ALA A 97 -1.16 -10.68 -11.14
C ALA A 97 -0.76 -10.35 -12.59
N ASN A 98 0.05 -9.29 -12.76
CA ASN A 98 0.55 -8.90 -14.08
C ASN A 98 1.51 -9.92 -14.69
N GLN A 99 2.35 -10.60 -13.90
CA GLN A 99 3.19 -11.69 -14.39
C GLN A 99 2.35 -12.89 -14.82
N MET A 100 1.31 -13.24 -14.07
CA MET A 100 0.38 -14.31 -14.44
C MET A 100 -0.42 -13.96 -15.69
N PHE A 101 -0.78 -12.70 -15.88
CA PHE A 101 -1.37 -12.21 -17.12
C PHE A 101 -0.41 -12.42 -18.31
N ASP A 102 0.86 -12.01 -18.19
CA ASP A 102 1.84 -12.20 -19.26
C ASP A 102 2.03 -13.69 -19.61
N LEU A 103 2.03 -14.57 -18.60
CA LEU A 103 2.07 -16.01 -18.81
C LEU A 103 0.84 -16.52 -19.57
N CYS A 104 -0.37 -16.09 -19.17
CA CYS A 104 -1.61 -16.46 -19.87
C CYS A 104 -1.58 -16.02 -21.34
N GLN A 105 -1.10 -14.78 -21.61
CA GLN A 105 -0.94 -14.32 -22.99
C GLN A 105 0.04 -15.18 -23.79
N THR A 106 1.16 -15.59 -23.19
CA THR A 106 2.15 -16.46 -23.84
C THR A 106 1.58 -17.85 -24.15
N LEU A 107 0.73 -18.35 -23.27
CA LEU A 107 0.06 -19.68 -23.44
C LEU A 107 -1.18 -19.60 -24.33
N GLY A 108 -1.63 -18.44 -24.75
CA GLY A 108 -2.84 -18.24 -25.54
C GLY A 108 -4.13 -18.59 -24.76
N ILE A 109 -4.14 -18.40 -23.45
CA ILE A 109 -5.30 -18.67 -22.58
C ILE A 109 -5.85 -17.39 -21.96
N ASP A 110 -7.13 -17.42 -21.59
CA ASP A 110 -7.81 -16.27 -21.02
C ASP A 110 -7.46 -16.06 -19.53
N TYR A 111 -6.82 -14.93 -19.24
CA TYR A 111 -6.47 -14.55 -17.88
C TYR A 111 -7.70 -14.36 -16.97
N GLU A 112 -8.79 -13.79 -17.48
CA GLU A 112 -9.99 -13.52 -16.69
C GLU A 112 -10.59 -14.83 -16.14
N THR A 113 -10.69 -15.85 -17.00
CA THR A 113 -11.13 -17.19 -16.58
C THR A 113 -10.21 -17.79 -15.52
N VAL A 114 -8.89 -17.72 -15.72
CA VAL A 114 -7.91 -18.23 -14.74
C VAL A 114 -8.00 -17.47 -13.42
N LYS A 115 -8.06 -16.13 -13.49
CA LYS A 115 -8.18 -15.25 -12.32
C LYS A 115 -9.43 -15.57 -11.50
N ASP A 116 -10.60 -15.70 -12.16
CA ASP A 116 -11.85 -15.93 -11.46
C ASP A 116 -11.89 -17.30 -10.78
N CYS A 117 -11.34 -18.33 -11.42
CA CYS A 117 -11.18 -19.64 -10.79
C CYS A 117 -10.20 -19.59 -9.60
N ALA A 118 -9.09 -18.89 -9.74
CA ALA A 118 -8.11 -18.74 -8.65
C ALA A 118 -8.70 -17.95 -7.45
N LYS A 119 -9.45 -16.88 -7.72
CA LYS A 119 -10.10 -16.07 -6.68
C LYS A 119 -11.21 -16.81 -5.92
N ALA A 120 -11.71 -17.92 -6.43
CA ALA A 120 -12.64 -18.78 -5.72
C ALA A 120 -12.00 -19.40 -4.44
N GLU A 121 -10.66 -19.46 -4.38
CA GLU A 121 -9.94 -19.82 -3.16
C GLU A 121 -9.99 -18.66 -2.15
N PRO A 122 -10.60 -18.84 -0.94
CA PRO A 122 -10.79 -17.75 0.02
C PRO A 122 -9.49 -17.04 0.45
N TRP A 123 -8.38 -17.77 0.49
CA TRP A 123 -7.07 -17.25 0.91
C TRP A 123 -6.42 -16.31 -0.11
N MET A 124 -6.86 -16.36 -1.36
CA MET A 124 -6.38 -15.46 -2.42
C MET A 124 -6.86 -14.02 -2.20
N GLY A 125 -8.01 -13.84 -1.54
CA GLY A 125 -8.65 -12.53 -1.35
C GLY A 125 -9.13 -11.90 -2.66
N THR A 126 -9.99 -10.90 -2.60
CA THR A 126 -10.77 -10.40 -3.74
C THR A 126 -10.15 -9.22 -4.48
N HIS A 127 -9.19 -8.51 -3.90
CA HIS A 127 -8.68 -7.24 -4.42
C HIS A 127 -7.29 -7.38 -5.07
N HIS A 128 -6.95 -6.43 -5.95
CA HIS A 128 -5.63 -6.28 -6.60
C HIS A 128 -5.30 -7.36 -7.65
N TRP A 129 -6.33 -7.91 -8.30
CA TRP A 129 -6.18 -8.89 -9.38
C TRP A 129 -6.46 -8.30 -10.76
N GLU A 130 -7.03 -7.11 -10.83
CA GLU A 130 -7.32 -6.44 -12.07
C GLU A 130 -6.02 -5.94 -12.72
N ILE A 131 -5.85 -6.26 -14.01
CA ILE A 131 -4.63 -5.94 -14.75
C ILE A 131 -4.60 -4.47 -15.14
N PHE A 132 -5.75 -3.96 -15.57
CA PHE A 132 -5.89 -2.56 -15.96
C PHE A 132 -6.58 -1.77 -14.83
N HIS A 133 -5.84 -0.80 -14.29
CA HIS A 133 -6.38 0.14 -13.33
C HIS A 133 -6.12 1.57 -13.85
N LYS A 134 -7.16 2.39 -13.92
CA LYS A 134 -7.08 3.76 -14.49
C LYS A 134 -6.48 3.79 -15.92
N GLY A 135 -6.68 2.70 -16.69
CA GLY A 135 -6.28 2.60 -18.09
C GLY A 135 -4.84 2.14 -18.34
N TYR A 136 -4.13 1.67 -17.32
CA TYR A 136 -2.78 1.11 -17.48
C TYR A 136 -2.58 -0.14 -16.64
N ARG A 137 -1.54 -0.92 -16.99
CA ARG A 137 -1.10 -2.12 -16.28
C ARG A 137 -0.09 -1.78 -15.19
N GLY A 138 -0.08 -2.64 -14.16
CA GLY A 138 0.81 -2.47 -13.03
C GLY A 138 0.23 -1.56 -11.94
N TYR A 139 1.02 -1.31 -10.89
CA TYR A 139 0.64 -0.39 -9.84
C TYR A 139 1.28 0.98 -10.03
N GLY A 140 0.49 2.01 -9.76
CA GLY A 140 0.89 3.40 -9.84
C GLY A 140 0.17 4.22 -8.76
N GLY A 141 -0.04 5.50 -9.05
CA GLY A 141 -0.65 6.44 -8.11
C GLY A 141 0.30 6.85 -6.99
N LYS A 142 -0.26 7.55 -5.99
CA LYS A 142 0.55 8.22 -4.94
C LYS A 142 1.05 7.28 -3.83
N CYS A 143 0.37 6.14 -3.59
CA CYS A 143 0.60 5.34 -2.39
C CYS A 143 1.54 4.15 -2.65
N LEU A 144 1.17 3.22 -3.53
CA LEU A 144 1.90 1.95 -3.66
C LEU A 144 3.35 2.14 -4.09
N PRO A 145 3.68 2.95 -5.13
CA PRO A 145 5.08 3.14 -5.53
C PRO A 145 5.92 3.79 -4.44
N LYS A 146 5.39 4.84 -3.80
CA LYS A 146 6.08 5.59 -2.75
C LYS A 146 6.37 4.70 -1.54
N ASP A 147 5.36 3.98 -1.05
CA ASP A 147 5.49 3.18 0.17
C ASP A 147 6.35 1.94 -0.07
N THR A 148 6.28 1.32 -1.25
CA THR A 148 7.16 0.20 -1.62
C THR A 148 8.62 0.63 -1.65
N ARG A 149 8.94 1.75 -2.29
CA ARG A 149 10.31 2.30 -2.31
C ARG A 149 10.80 2.67 -0.92
N ALA A 150 9.95 3.31 -0.12
CA ALA A 150 10.32 3.74 1.22
C ALA A 150 10.66 2.55 2.13
N ILE A 151 9.88 1.46 2.06
CA ILE A 151 10.16 0.27 2.88
C ILE A 151 11.38 -0.51 2.37
N ILE A 152 11.61 -0.56 1.06
CA ILE A 152 12.83 -1.15 0.48
C ILE A 152 14.07 -0.39 0.99
N GLN A 153 14.07 0.94 0.90
CA GLN A 153 15.18 1.77 1.38
C GLN A 153 15.39 1.65 2.89
N LEU A 154 14.31 1.55 3.66
CA LEU A 154 14.41 1.31 5.10
C LEU A 154 15.03 -0.06 5.38
N GLY A 155 14.59 -1.10 4.66
CA GLY A 155 15.15 -2.46 4.76
C GLY A 155 16.65 -2.45 4.49
N GLU A 156 17.10 -1.81 3.42
CA GLU A 156 18.53 -1.68 3.08
C GLU A 156 19.34 -1.03 4.21
N ARG A 157 18.83 0.07 4.77
CA ARG A 157 19.50 0.75 5.91
C ARG A 157 19.51 -0.12 7.17
N ALA A 158 18.52 -0.97 7.35
CA ALA A 158 18.41 -1.90 8.49
C ALA A 158 19.13 -3.24 8.26
N GLY A 159 19.75 -3.46 7.08
CA GLY A 159 20.40 -4.70 6.73
C GLY A 159 19.46 -5.84 6.31
N SER A 160 18.21 -5.51 5.94
CA SER A 160 17.23 -6.45 5.40
C SER A 160 17.07 -6.25 3.90
N GLU A 161 17.36 -7.28 3.10
CA GLU A 161 17.46 -7.14 1.64
C GLU A 161 16.14 -6.84 0.94
N LEU A 162 15.02 -7.39 1.41
CA LEU A 162 13.67 -7.27 0.81
C LEU A 162 13.66 -7.56 -0.70
N SER A 163 14.41 -8.57 -1.15
CA SER A 163 14.65 -8.91 -2.56
C SER A 163 13.36 -9.11 -3.36
N ILE A 164 12.33 -9.76 -2.79
CA ILE A 164 11.03 -9.98 -3.46
C ILE A 164 10.37 -8.64 -3.81
N LEU A 165 10.40 -7.67 -2.91
CA LEU A 165 9.81 -6.35 -3.17
C LEU A 165 10.61 -5.56 -4.21
N LYS A 166 11.94 -5.66 -4.21
CA LYS A 166 12.81 -5.06 -5.22
C LYS A 166 12.51 -5.60 -6.62
N GLU A 167 12.39 -6.91 -6.75
CA GLU A 167 12.05 -7.55 -8.03
C GLU A 167 10.63 -7.20 -8.50
N ALA A 168 9.66 -7.13 -7.58
CA ALA A 168 8.32 -6.69 -7.90
C ALA A 168 8.30 -5.24 -8.40
N GLU A 169 9.04 -4.34 -7.77
CA GLU A 169 9.18 -2.95 -8.20
C GLU A 169 9.87 -2.86 -9.57
N ALA A 170 10.98 -3.59 -9.76
CA ALA A 170 11.69 -3.62 -11.04
C ALA A 170 10.80 -4.13 -12.18
N TYR A 171 10.02 -5.18 -11.95
CA TYR A 171 9.04 -5.68 -12.91
C TYR A 171 7.96 -4.63 -13.21
N ASN A 172 7.38 -4.00 -12.19
CA ASN A 172 6.37 -2.96 -12.35
C ASN A 172 6.89 -1.77 -13.17
N ASN A 173 8.13 -1.34 -12.92
CA ASN A 173 8.77 -0.27 -13.67
C ASN A 173 8.98 -0.64 -15.15
N ARG A 174 9.30 -1.91 -15.47
CA ARG A 174 9.39 -2.40 -16.86
C ARG A 174 8.04 -2.34 -17.57
N ILE A 175 6.95 -2.78 -16.90
CA ILE A 175 5.59 -2.70 -17.47
C ILE A 175 5.20 -1.25 -17.73
N ALA A 176 5.42 -0.36 -16.77
CA ALA A 176 5.08 1.03 -16.93
C ALA A 176 5.83 1.68 -18.09
N LYS A 177 7.13 1.45 -18.17
CA LYS A 177 7.97 1.95 -19.25
C LYS A 177 7.49 1.46 -20.63
N SER A 178 7.08 0.19 -20.75
CA SER A 178 6.55 -0.36 -22.01
C SER A 178 5.25 0.30 -22.46
N GLN A 179 4.54 0.93 -21.55
CA GLN A 179 3.30 1.69 -21.81
C GLN A 179 3.55 3.21 -21.95
N GLY A 180 4.81 3.65 -21.86
CA GLY A 180 5.15 5.09 -21.86
C GLY A 180 4.70 5.83 -20.60
N ILE A 181 4.51 5.10 -19.51
CA ILE A 181 4.09 5.65 -18.21
C ILE A 181 5.33 5.86 -17.37
N ASP A 182 5.51 7.10 -16.89
CA ASP A 182 6.49 7.38 -15.85
C ASP A 182 5.85 7.17 -14.48
N ILE A 183 6.30 6.15 -13.75
CA ILE A 183 5.91 5.89 -12.37
C ILE A 183 6.79 6.71 -11.41
N GLN A 184 7.63 7.58 -11.91
CA GLN A 184 8.32 8.50 -11.05
C GLN A 184 7.30 9.43 -10.38
N TRP A 185 7.53 9.58 -9.11
CA TRP A 185 6.72 10.30 -8.16
C TRP A 185 6.65 11.78 -8.52
N GLU A 186 5.72 12.17 -9.38
CA GLU A 186 5.40 13.56 -9.63
C GLU A 186 3.90 13.80 -9.49
N GLU A 187 3.57 14.90 -8.84
CA GLU A 187 2.23 15.46 -8.74
C GLU A 187 1.65 15.67 -10.14
N GLY A 188 0.83 14.73 -10.59
CA GLY A 188 0.14 14.87 -11.85
C GLY A 188 -0.49 13.57 -12.30
N SER A 189 -1.79 13.61 -12.52
CA SER A 189 -2.49 12.53 -13.21
C SER A 189 -1.79 12.21 -14.52
N PRO A 190 -1.69 10.94 -14.94
CA PRO A 190 -1.14 10.61 -16.26
C PRO A 190 -1.89 11.43 -17.31
N LYS A 191 -1.14 12.14 -18.15
CA LYS A 191 -1.72 12.80 -19.33
C LYS A 191 -2.53 11.73 -20.06
N LYS A 192 -3.78 12.04 -20.41
CA LYS A 192 -4.66 11.17 -21.19
C LYS A 192 -3.87 10.54 -22.33
N GLN A 193 -3.42 9.32 -22.17
CA GLN A 193 -2.89 8.54 -23.26
C GLN A 193 -4.04 7.79 -23.90
N THR A 194 -4.15 7.91 -25.19
CA THR A 194 -5.06 7.12 -26.03
C THR A 194 -4.88 5.63 -25.71
N ALA A 195 -6.00 4.93 -25.51
CA ALA A 195 -6.00 3.50 -25.24
C ALA A 195 -5.08 2.73 -26.21
N PRO A 196 -4.31 1.75 -25.70
CA PRO A 196 -3.45 0.95 -26.57
C PRO A 196 -4.26 0.32 -27.70
N ARG A 197 -3.67 0.23 -28.88
CA ARG A 197 -4.28 -0.30 -30.14
C ARG A 197 -4.79 -1.75 -30.06
N PHE A 198 -4.62 -2.42 -28.94
CA PHE A 198 -4.98 -3.83 -28.75
C PHE A 198 -6.48 -4.09 -28.46
N LEU A 199 -7.29 -3.04 -28.28
CA LEU A 199 -8.75 -3.18 -28.06
C LEU A 199 -9.60 -2.91 -29.31
N LYS A 200 -9.01 -3.03 -30.51
CA LYS A 200 -9.77 -2.99 -31.77
C LYS A 200 -9.51 -4.25 -32.57
N SER A 201 -10.09 -5.37 -32.13
CA SER A 201 -10.48 -6.49 -32.99
C SER A 201 -11.23 -7.54 -32.16
N ALA A 202 -12.50 -7.39 -32.06
CA ALA A 202 -13.50 -8.44 -32.06
C ALA A 202 -14.86 -7.78 -32.34
#